data_6adc1b0fdfa56f42865bb078fbf41b92
#
_entry.id   6adc1b0fdfa56f42865bb078fbf41b92
#
_cell.length_a   1.000
_cell.length_b   1.000
_cell.length_c   1.000
_cell.angle_alpha   90.00
_cell.angle_beta   90.00
_cell.angle_gamma   90.00
#
_symmetry.space_group_name_H-M   'P 1'
#
loop_
_entity.id
_entity.type
_entity.pdbx_description
1 polymer ?
#
loop_
_entity_poly.entity_id
_entity_poly.type
_entity_poly.pdbx_seq_one_letter_code
_entity_poly.pdbx_strand_id
1 'polypeptide(L)'
;LDPESRHNMNALAEKYLNYKPIEIETLIGKGSKQLTMDLVNVERVKEYAAEDADVTLRLKHALYPQIEELGLQHLYFEIEEPMIAVLADIEMAGVRIDSEALAVYSVELSRRLAELEAAIREEAGESQLNINSARQLGEVLFGKMRIAEKPKMTKTKQFCTDEDYLQSFAHKHRIVDLILEYRGVKKLLSTYVEALPQLVNRRTGRIHTSFNQAVTATGRLSSTNPNLQNIPVREEMGRRIRRAFIPSSVAVYSCFQQVSRRPQLKHRLSWVLSMTQRKV
;
A
#
# COMPACT_ATOMS: atom_id res chain seq x y z
N LEU A 1 15.67 -2.88 15.96
CA LEU A 1 17.15 -2.84 16.04
C LEU A 1 17.76 -2.16 14.80
N ASP A 2 17.36 -2.52 13.60
CA ASP A 2 17.86 -1.95 12.35
C ASP A 2 16.69 -1.80 11.35
N PRO A 3 16.05 -0.63 11.30
CA PRO A 3 14.86 -0.41 10.49
C PRO A 3 15.13 -0.39 8.97
N GLU A 4 16.38 -0.25 8.54
CA GLU A 4 16.75 -0.18 7.12
C GLU A 4 17.17 -1.53 6.54
N SER A 5 17.37 -2.54 7.40
CA SER A 5 17.76 -3.87 6.96
C SER A 5 16.56 -4.70 6.44
N ARG A 6 16.87 -5.80 5.76
CA ARG A 6 15.85 -6.80 5.43
C ARG A 6 15.50 -7.58 6.70
N HIS A 7 14.19 -7.76 6.95
CA HIS A 7 13.67 -8.40 8.16
C HIS A 7 13.14 -9.83 7.90
N ASN A 8 13.40 -10.40 6.74
CA ASN A 8 13.10 -11.82 6.53
C ASN A 8 14.11 -12.71 7.28
N MET A 9 13.67 -13.90 7.64
CA MET A 9 14.44 -14.84 8.46
C MET A 9 15.82 -15.13 7.88
N ASN A 10 15.94 -15.37 6.56
CA ASN A 10 17.21 -15.70 5.93
C ASN A 10 18.23 -14.55 6.06
N ALA A 11 17.82 -13.31 5.78
CA ALA A 11 18.70 -12.14 5.91
C ALA A 11 19.13 -11.91 7.37
N LEU A 12 18.23 -12.14 8.33
CA LEU A 12 18.54 -12.04 9.75
C LEU A 12 19.50 -13.18 10.19
N ALA A 13 19.28 -14.40 9.72
CA ALA A 13 20.15 -15.53 10.02
C ALA A 13 21.58 -15.32 9.46
N GLU A 14 21.70 -14.85 8.22
CA GLU A 14 22.99 -14.49 7.65
C GLU A 14 23.70 -13.40 8.46
N LYS A 15 22.96 -12.35 8.85
CA LYS A 15 23.50 -11.18 9.57
C LYS A 15 23.91 -11.50 11.01
N TYR A 16 23.05 -12.18 11.77
CA TYR A 16 23.20 -12.34 13.21
C TYR A 16 23.70 -13.71 13.65
N LEU A 17 23.53 -14.73 12.82
CA LEU A 17 23.97 -16.10 13.12
C LEU A 17 25.13 -16.57 12.23
N ASN A 18 25.49 -15.78 11.22
CA ASN A 18 26.42 -16.19 10.15
C ASN A 18 26.03 -17.55 9.56
N TYR A 19 24.74 -17.75 9.35
CA TYR A 19 24.14 -18.99 8.89
C TYR A 19 23.23 -18.73 7.68
N LYS A 20 23.40 -19.51 6.61
CA LYS A 20 22.56 -19.42 5.42
C LYS A 20 21.51 -20.53 5.44
N PRO A 21 20.22 -20.22 5.71
CA PRO A 21 19.14 -21.19 5.70
C PRO A 21 18.83 -21.76 4.31
N ILE A 22 18.12 -22.86 4.28
CA ILE A 22 17.58 -23.47 3.06
C ILE A 22 16.61 -22.48 2.41
N GLU A 23 16.82 -22.18 1.13
CA GLU A 23 15.92 -21.32 0.38
C GLU A 23 14.66 -22.09 -0.03
N ILE A 24 13.47 -21.55 0.20
CA ILE A 24 12.19 -22.19 -0.15
C ILE A 24 12.11 -22.56 -1.64
N GLU A 25 12.75 -21.79 -2.51
CA GLU A 25 12.81 -22.08 -3.94
C GLU A 25 13.50 -23.38 -4.30
N THR A 26 14.33 -23.93 -3.40
CA THR A 26 14.93 -25.26 -3.59
C THR A 26 13.90 -26.38 -3.47
N LEU A 27 12.80 -26.13 -2.78
CA LEU A 27 11.69 -27.05 -2.59
C LEU A 27 10.61 -26.87 -3.66
N ILE A 28 10.15 -25.63 -3.85
CA ILE A 28 8.98 -25.32 -4.68
C ILE A 28 9.34 -24.84 -6.09
N GLY A 29 10.63 -24.54 -6.36
CA GLY A 29 11.06 -23.98 -7.66
C GLY A 29 10.83 -22.48 -7.78
N LYS A 30 11.04 -21.93 -9.00
CA LYS A 30 10.93 -20.48 -9.30
C LYS A 30 10.02 -20.21 -10.50
N GLY A 31 9.45 -19.01 -10.52
CA GLY A 31 8.69 -18.49 -11.67
C GLY A 31 7.35 -19.17 -11.89
N SER A 32 6.90 -19.22 -13.16
CA SER A 32 5.58 -19.74 -13.54
C SER A 32 5.36 -21.23 -13.31
N LYS A 33 6.43 -21.98 -13.04
CA LYS A 33 6.39 -23.43 -12.72
C LYS A 33 6.53 -23.70 -11.23
N GLN A 34 6.43 -22.69 -10.40
CA GLN A 34 6.51 -22.81 -8.95
C GLN A 34 5.36 -23.69 -8.42
N LEU A 35 5.72 -24.69 -7.61
CA LEU A 35 4.77 -25.56 -6.94
C LEU A 35 4.23 -24.89 -5.67
N THR A 36 3.07 -25.33 -5.21
CA THR A 36 2.60 -25.04 -3.85
C THR A 36 3.21 -26.06 -2.87
N MET A 37 3.37 -25.66 -1.59
CA MET A 37 4.07 -26.48 -0.59
C MET A 37 3.39 -27.84 -0.34
N ASP A 38 2.07 -27.90 -0.49
CA ASP A 38 1.26 -29.12 -0.36
C ASP A 38 1.56 -30.19 -1.41
N LEU A 39 2.19 -29.80 -2.52
CA LEU A 39 2.64 -30.71 -3.57
C LEU A 39 4.09 -31.20 -3.38
N VAL A 40 4.82 -30.70 -2.38
CA VAL A 40 6.19 -31.11 -2.09
C VAL A 40 6.18 -32.31 -1.15
N ASN A 41 7.05 -33.31 -1.45
CA ASN A 41 7.17 -34.49 -0.60
C ASN A 41 7.56 -34.10 0.84
N VAL A 42 6.84 -34.66 1.83
CA VAL A 42 7.00 -34.36 3.27
C VAL A 42 8.45 -34.62 3.74
N GLU A 43 9.11 -35.65 3.24
CA GLU A 43 10.52 -35.98 3.59
C GLU A 43 11.49 -34.86 3.17
N ARG A 44 11.17 -34.12 2.11
CA ARG A 44 11.95 -32.95 1.68
C ARG A 44 11.59 -31.70 2.47
N VAL A 45 10.34 -31.56 2.91
CA VAL A 45 9.86 -30.40 3.66
C VAL A 45 10.30 -30.44 5.12
N LYS A 46 10.47 -31.65 5.71
CA LYS A 46 10.78 -31.79 7.14
C LYS A 46 12.05 -31.07 7.57
N GLU A 47 13.12 -31.19 6.80
CA GLU A 47 14.40 -30.53 7.10
C GLU A 47 14.25 -29.00 7.06
N TYR A 48 13.60 -28.49 6.02
CA TYR A 48 13.30 -27.08 5.88
C TYR A 48 12.47 -26.56 7.06
N ALA A 49 11.38 -27.23 7.40
CA ALA A 49 10.50 -26.82 8.48
C ALA A 49 11.15 -26.90 9.88
N ALA A 50 12.00 -27.92 10.10
CA ALA A 50 12.76 -28.03 11.34
C ALA A 50 13.85 -26.95 11.45
N GLU A 51 14.53 -26.64 10.35
CA GLU A 51 15.50 -25.56 10.28
C GLU A 51 14.86 -24.20 10.54
N ASP A 52 13.69 -23.91 9.95
CA ASP A 52 12.95 -22.66 10.17
C ASP A 52 12.65 -22.45 11.66
N ALA A 53 12.25 -23.50 12.37
CA ALA A 53 11.98 -23.43 13.81
C ALA A 53 13.27 -23.22 14.63
N ASP A 54 14.35 -23.94 14.33
CA ASP A 54 15.64 -23.79 15.02
C ASP A 54 16.25 -22.42 14.79
N VAL A 55 16.29 -21.96 13.54
CA VAL A 55 16.83 -20.64 13.18
C VAL A 55 16.04 -19.52 13.87
N THR A 56 14.72 -19.64 13.92
CA THR A 56 13.86 -18.65 14.63
C THR A 56 14.21 -18.59 16.11
N LEU A 57 14.39 -19.72 16.79
CA LEU A 57 14.79 -19.77 18.19
C LEU A 57 16.18 -19.19 18.41
N ARG A 58 17.14 -19.54 17.56
CA ARG A 58 18.51 -19.00 17.63
C ARG A 58 18.55 -17.50 17.40
N LEU A 59 17.75 -16.97 16.46
CA LEU A 59 17.59 -15.52 16.25
C LEU A 59 17.03 -14.83 17.49
N LYS A 60 16.05 -15.43 18.18
CA LYS A 60 15.54 -14.90 19.45
C LYS A 60 16.69 -14.75 20.46
N HIS A 61 17.50 -15.79 20.64
CA HIS A 61 18.62 -15.75 21.58
C HIS A 61 19.72 -14.74 21.21
N ALA A 62 19.94 -14.51 19.92
CA ALA A 62 20.91 -13.54 19.45
C ALA A 62 20.44 -12.08 19.53
N LEU A 63 19.14 -11.85 19.33
CA LEU A 63 18.56 -10.50 19.24
C LEU A 63 18.04 -9.96 20.59
N TYR A 64 17.58 -10.84 21.46
CA TYR A 64 16.99 -10.44 22.73
C TYR A 64 17.95 -9.67 23.65
N PRO A 65 19.21 -10.10 23.85
CA PRO A 65 20.18 -9.33 24.65
C PRO A 65 20.43 -7.93 24.09
N GLN A 66 20.38 -7.76 22.76
CA GLN A 66 20.57 -6.45 22.13
C GLN A 66 19.42 -5.47 22.42
N ILE A 67 18.19 -5.98 22.61
CA ILE A 67 17.05 -5.14 23.05
C ILE A 67 17.33 -4.58 24.44
N GLU A 68 17.93 -5.38 25.32
CA GLU A 68 18.29 -4.98 26.69
C GLU A 68 19.44 -3.97 26.68
N GLU A 69 20.52 -4.27 25.97
CA GLU A 69 21.71 -3.40 25.86
C GLU A 69 21.38 -2.01 25.31
N LEU A 70 20.43 -1.94 24.35
CA LEU A 70 19.99 -0.69 23.74
C LEU A 70 18.86 0.03 24.50
N GLY A 71 18.41 -0.52 25.63
CA GLY A 71 17.34 0.08 26.45
C GLY A 71 15.98 0.10 25.74
N LEU A 72 15.73 -0.86 24.84
CA LEU A 72 14.51 -0.92 24.02
C LEU A 72 13.40 -1.80 24.61
N GLN A 73 13.53 -2.28 25.85
CA GLN A 73 12.58 -3.18 26.50
C GLN A 73 11.18 -2.57 26.56
N HIS A 74 11.07 -1.30 26.98
CA HIS A 74 9.77 -0.62 27.02
C HIS A 74 9.11 -0.56 25.64
N LEU A 75 9.86 -0.18 24.61
CA LEU A 75 9.35 -0.15 23.24
C LEU A 75 8.87 -1.54 22.80
N TYR A 76 9.67 -2.58 23.06
CA TYR A 76 9.37 -3.92 22.62
C TYR A 76 8.17 -4.52 23.37
N PHE A 77 8.22 -4.57 24.71
CA PHE A 77 7.22 -5.28 25.52
C PHE A 77 5.91 -4.50 25.71
N GLU A 78 5.98 -3.16 25.77
CA GLU A 78 4.80 -2.35 26.07
C GLU A 78 4.10 -1.83 24.79
N ILE A 79 4.80 -1.81 23.65
CA ILE A 79 4.26 -1.25 22.40
C ILE A 79 4.24 -2.29 21.28
N GLU A 80 5.41 -2.82 20.87
CA GLU A 80 5.50 -3.63 19.64
C GLU A 80 4.88 -5.01 19.79
N GLU A 81 5.20 -5.75 20.84
CA GLU A 81 4.67 -7.10 21.09
C GLU A 81 3.16 -7.07 21.31
N PRO A 82 2.59 -6.21 22.18
CA PRO A 82 1.14 -6.12 22.34
C PRO A 82 0.39 -5.66 21.09
N MET A 83 1.06 -4.91 20.21
CA MET A 83 0.49 -4.45 18.94
C MET A 83 0.14 -5.63 18.02
N ILE A 84 0.89 -6.74 18.08
CA ILE A 84 0.66 -7.92 17.24
C ILE A 84 -0.78 -8.43 17.42
N ALA A 85 -1.23 -8.61 18.66
CA ALA A 85 -2.59 -9.09 18.93
C ALA A 85 -3.65 -8.08 18.45
N VAL A 86 -3.40 -6.78 18.64
CA VAL A 86 -4.32 -5.73 18.20
C VAL A 86 -4.45 -5.72 16.67
N LEU A 87 -3.35 -5.84 15.95
CA LEU A 87 -3.36 -5.86 14.49
C LEU A 87 -4.03 -7.13 13.97
N ALA A 88 -3.76 -8.28 14.56
CA ALA A 88 -4.43 -9.53 14.20
C ALA A 88 -5.95 -9.43 14.34
N ASP A 89 -6.45 -8.85 15.43
CA ASP A 89 -7.89 -8.64 15.62
C ASP A 89 -8.48 -7.69 14.58
N ILE A 90 -7.78 -6.61 14.23
CA ILE A 90 -8.21 -5.65 13.20
C ILE A 90 -8.24 -6.32 11.82
N GLU A 91 -7.21 -7.08 11.48
CA GLU A 91 -7.11 -7.81 10.21
C GLU A 91 -8.22 -8.88 10.10
N MET A 92 -8.47 -9.62 11.17
CA MET A 92 -9.55 -10.62 11.23
C MET A 92 -10.93 -9.98 11.16
N ALA A 93 -11.14 -8.86 11.83
CA ALA A 93 -12.39 -8.12 11.77
C ALA A 93 -12.67 -7.56 10.38
N GLY A 94 -11.65 -7.09 9.69
CA GLY A 94 -11.78 -6.45 8.38
C GLY A 94 -12.66 -5.20 8.38
N VAL A 95 -12.76 -4.54 7.23
CA VAL A 95 -13.57 -3.34 7.03
C VAL A 95 -14.68 -3.59 6.02
N ARG A 96 -15.87 -3.04 6.29
CA ARG A 96 -17.01 -3.09 5.38
C ARG A 96 -17.01 -1.87 4.47
N ILE A 97 -17.37 -2.08 3.19
CA ILE A 97 -17.54 -1.00 2.23
C ILE A 97 -18.94 -1.03 1.63
N ASP A 98 -19.42 0.13 1.22
CA ASP A 98 -20.61 0.31 0.41
C ASP A 98 -20.23 0.20 -1.08
N SER A 99 -20.35 -1.02 -1.62
CA SER A 99 -20.01 -1.31 -3.02
C SER A 99 -20.97 -0.64 -4.01
N GLU A 100 -22.23 -0.41 -3.62
CA GLU A 100 -23.22 0.27 -4.45
C GLU A 100 -22.89 1.75 -4.61
N ALA A 101 -22.56 2.43 -3.50
CA ALA A 101 -22.09 3.81 -3.53
C ALA A 101 -20.83 3.98 -4.39
N LEU A 102 -19.88 3.02 -4.30
CA LEU A 102 -18.69 3.02 -5.16
C LEU A 102 -19.04 2.76 -6.63
N ALA A 103 -19.99 1.89 -6.94
CA ALA A 103 -20.42 1.65 -8.33
C ALA A 103 -21.04 2.91 -8.95
N VAL A 104 -21.90 3.62 -8.22
CA VAL A 104 -22.45 4.90 -8.67
C VAL A 104 -21.32 5.92 -8.91
N TYR A 105 -20.37 5.97 -7.99
CA TYR A 105 -19.23 6.89 -8.11
C TYR A 105 -18.29 6.52 -9.26
N SER A 106 -18.14 5.24 -9.59
CA SER A 106 -17.39 4.77 -10.74
C SER A 106 -17.93 5.34 -12.06
N VAL A 107 -19.25 5.33 -12.23
CA VAL A 107 -19.90 5.91 -13.43
C VAL A 107 -19.61 7.40 -13.56
N GLU A 108 -19.69 8.15 -12.46
CA GLU A 108 -19.41 9.58 -12.44
C GLU A 108 -17.94 9.89 -12.80
N LEU A 109 -16.98 9.17 -12.18
CA LEU A 109 -15.56 9.35 -12.48
C LEU A 109 -15.22 8.93 -13.91
N SER A 110 -15.84 7.86 -14.44
CA SER A 110 -15.62 7.42 -15.81
C SER A 110 -16.12 8.46 -16.82
N ARG A 111 -17.26 9.09 -16.56
CA ARG A 111 -17.74 10.21 -17.37
C ARG A 111 -16.74 11.37 -17.31
N ARG A 112 -16.28 11.76 -16.12
CA ARG A 112 -15.29 12.83 -15.97
C ARG A 112 -14.00 12.52 -16.71
N LEU A 113 -13.51 11.29 -16.67
CA LEU A 113 -12.34 10.85 -17.43
C LEU A 113 -12.53 11.02 -18.93
N ALA A 114 -13.68 10.64 -19.47
CA ALA A 114 -13.97 10.80 -20.89
C ALA A 114 -14.00 12.28 -21.31
N GLU A 115 -14.59 13.15 -20.49
CA GLU A 115 -14.60 14.60 -20.70
C GLU A 115 -13.17 15.18 -20.72
N LEU A 116 -12.34 14.80 -19.73
CA LEU A 116 -10.96 15.23 -19.64
C LEU A 116 -10.11 14.69 -20.81
N GLU A 117 -10.33 13.46 -21.23
CA GLU A 117 -9.64 12.85 -22.35
C GLU A 117 -9.95 13.59 -23.66
N ALA A 118 -11.21 13.93 -23.88
CA ALA A 118 -11.63 14.71 -25.04
C ALA A 118 -10.99 16.13 -25.01
N ALA A 119 -11.03 16.81 -23.88
CA ALA A 119 -10.45 18.15 -23.71
C ALA A 119 -8.93 18.16 -23.89
N ILE A 120 -8.23 17.15 -23.40
CA ILE A 120 -6.78 17.01 -23.58
C ILE A 120 -6.42 16.80 -25.05
N ARG A 121 -7.15 15.94 -25.76
CA ARG A 121 -6.93 15.70 -27.20
C ARG A 121 -7.24 16.93 -28.04
N GLU A 122 -8.26 17.67 -27.72
CA GLU A 122 -8.61 18.95 -28.37
C GLU A 122 -7.51 19.97 -28.16
N GLU A 123 -7.06 20.20 -26.92
CA GLU A 123 -6.02 21.15 -26.58
C GLU A 123 -4.66 20.80 -27.21
N ALA A 124 -4.35 19.48 -27.29
CA ALA A 124 -3.17 18.96 -27.96
C ALA A 124 -3.21 19.07 -29.48
N GLY A 125 -4.39 19.19 -30.08
CA GLY A 125 -4.63 19.08 -31.53
C GLY A 125 -4.27 17.68 -32.05
N GLU A 126 -4.48 16.61 -31.24
CA GLU A 126 -4.10 15.23 -31.54
C GLU A 126 -5.22 14.26 -31.11
N SER A 127 -6.11 13.93 -32.04
CA SER A 127 -7.28 13.08 -31.77
C SER A 127 -6.92 11.65 -31.31
N GLN A 128 -5.75 11.14 -31.73
CA GLN A 128 -5.27 9.79 -31.42
C GLN A 128 -4.25 9.74 -30.26
N LEU A 129 -4.09 10.84 -29.52
CA LEU A 129 -3.16 10.90 -28.41
C LEU A 129 -3.52 9.86 -27.32
N ASN A 130 -2.56 8.98 -27.02
CA ASN A 130 -2.66 8.13 -25.85
C ASN A 130 -2.07 8.86 -24.63
N ILE A 131 -2.95 9.43 -23.81
CA ILE A 131 -2.60 10.21 -22.61
C ILE A 131 -1.85 9.37 -21.58
N ASN A 132 -2.01 8.04 -21.61
CA ASN A 132 -1.31 7.12 -20.72
C ASN A 132 0.11 6.77 -21.18
N SER A 133 0.47 7.13 -22.40
CA SER A 133 1.82 6.97 -22.91
C SER A 133 2.68 8.17 -22.54
N ALA A 134 3.56 8.01 -21.55
CA ALA A 134 4.49 9.08 -21.14
C ALA A 134 5.31 9.63 -22.32
N ARG A 135 5.67 8.75 -23.27
CA ARG A 135 6.41 9.13 -24.48
C ARG A 135 5.59 10.05 -25.37
N GLN A 136 4.37 9.62 -25.77
CA GLN A 136 3.52 10.42 -26.65
C GLN A 136 3.15 11.75 -25.99
N LEU A 137 2.80 11.71 -24.71
CA LEU A 137 2.48 12.90 -23.94
C LEU A 137 3.66 13.87 -23.88
N GLY A 138 4.88 13.36 -23.65
CA GLY A 138 6.09 14.17 -23.63
C GLY A 138 6.40 14.81 -25.00
N GLU A 139 6.23 14.07 -26.09
CA GLU A 139 6.40 14.59 -27.46
C GLU A 139 5.38 15.69 -27.78
N VAL A 140 4.15 15.58 -27.34
CA VAL A 140 3.14 16.62 -27.49
C VAL A 140 3.48 17.85 -26.66
N LEU A 141 3.70 17.69 -25.37
CA LEU A 141 3.91 18.83 -24.46
C LEU A 141 5.21 19.60 -24.76
N PHE A 142 6.32 18.91 -24.94
CA PHE A 142 7.64 19.50 -25.03
C PHE A 142 8.17 19.59 -26.45
N GLY A 143 7.80 18.66 -27.33
CA GLY A 143 8.19 18.68 -28.73
C GLY A 143 7.32 19.62 -29.58
N LYS A 144 5.99 19.43 -29.55
CA LYS A 144 5.02 20.17 -30.37
C LYS A 144 4.61 21.49 -29.72
N MET A 145 4.09 21.46 -28.52
CA MET A 145 3.57 22.65 -27.81
C MET A 145 4.67 23.50 -27.18
N ARG A 146 5.87 22.93 -26.96
CA ARG A 146 7.05 23.60 -26.40
C ARG A 146 6.76 24.37 -25.10
N ILE A 147 6.03 23.74 -24.15
CA ILE A 147 5.66 24.37 -22.87
C ILE A 147 6.87 24.70 -21.97
N ALA A 148 8.07 24.22 -22.32
CA ALA A 148 9.33 24.53 -21.66
C ALA A 148 10.46 24.73 -22.69
N GLU A 149 11.32 25.71 -22.46
CA GLU A 149 12.51 25.97 -23.32
C GLU A 149 13.55 24.84 -23.20
N LYS A 150 13.78 24.35 -21.99
CA LYS A 150 14.73 23.25 -21.67
C LYS A 150 14.02 22.15 -20.88
N PRO A 151 13.30 21.23 -21.57
CA PRO A 151 12.56 20.19 -20.88
C PRO A 151 13.50 19.19 -20.22
N LYS A 152 13.09 18.70 -19.04
CA LYS A 152 13.80 17.65 -18.31
C LYS A 152 13.69 16.33 -19.09
N MET A 153 14.81 15.62 -19.21
CA MET A 153 14.87 14.30 -19.85
C MET A 153 15.04 13.21 -18.81
N THR A 154 14.47 12.05 -19.08
CA THR A 154 14.71 10.82 -18.31
C THR A 154 16.07 10.20 -18.65
N LYS A 155 16.51 9.21 -17.85
CA LYS A 155 17.74 8.45 -18.17
C LYS A 155 17.68 7.74 -19.53
N THR A 156 16.48 7.45 -20.03
CA THR A 156 16.24 6.82 -21.36
C THR A 156 16.06 7.83 -22.48
N LYS A 157 16.46 9.10 -22.27
CA LYS A 157 16.36 10.19 -23.25
C LYS A 157 14.93 10.46 -23.75
N GLN A 158 13.93 10.24 -22.91
CA GLN A 158 12.54 10.65 -23.15
C GLN A 158 12.23 11.91 -22.33
N PHE A 159 11.25 12.69 -22.75
CA PHE A 159 10.76 13.81 -21.96
C PHE A 159 10.16 13.32 -20.62
N CYS A 160 10.53 13.98 -19.53
CA CYS A 160 9.98 13.69 -18.22
C CYS A 160 8.54 14.23 -18.14
N THR A 161 7.61 13.36 -17.81
CA THR A 161 6.20 13.72 -17.61
C THR A 161 5.73 13.32 -16.20
N ASP A 162 6.66 13.21 -15.25
CA ASP A 162 6.34 12.90 -13.87
C ASP A 162 5.43 13.98 -13.25
N GLU A 163 4.61 13.59 -12.30
CA GLU A 163 3.63 14.47 -11.66
C GLU A 163 4.28 15.73 -11.08
N ASP A 164 5.37 15.55 -10.30
CA ASP A 164 6.12 16.66 -9.69
C ASP A 164 6.67 17.64 -10.72
N TYR A 165 7.14 17.13 -11.86
CA TYR A 165 7.66 17.97 -12.92
C TYR A 165 6.54 18.71 -13.65
N LEU A 166 5.43 18.05 -13.97
CA LEU A 166 4.27 18.71 -14.58
C LEU A 166 3.63 19.73 -13.64
N GLN A 167 3.65 19.49 -12.34
CA GLN A 167 3.13 20.44 -11.35
C GLN A 167 3.83 21.81 -11.41
N SER A 168 5.09 21.89 -11.85
CA SER A 168 5.80 23.17 -12.02
C SER A 168 5.24 24.03 -13.15
N PHE A 169 4.45 23.46 -14.06
CA PHE A 169 3.75 24.12 -15.16
C PHE A 169 2.24 24.28 -14.90
N ALA A 170 1.75 23.84 -13.75
CA ALA A 170 0.35 24.00 -13.37
C ALA A 170 -0.04 25.49 -13.38
N HIS A 171 -1.28 25.76 -13.78
CA HIS A 171 -1.85 27.11 -13.93
C HIS A 171 -1.17 28.01 -14.97
N LYS A 172 -0.14 27.53 -15.66
CA LYS A 172 0.52 28.24 -16.78
C LYS A 172 0.01 27.73 -18.12
N HIS A 173 -0.30 26.46 -18.20
CA HIS A 173 -0.76 25.79 -19.40
C HIS A 173 -1.98 24.93 -19.10
N ARG A 174 -3.12 25.26 -19.69
CA ARG A 174 -4.40 24.53 -19.49
C ARG A 174 -4.28 23.03 -19.70
N ILE A 175 -3.53 22.60 -20.72
CA ILE A 175 -3.32 21.17 -20.99
C ILE A 175 -2.68 20.45 -19.79
N VAL A 176 -1.77 21.11 -19.07
CA VAL A 176 -1.09 20.51 -17.91
C VAL A 176 -2.09 20.31 -16.76
N ASP A 177 -2.94 21.30 -16.50
CA ASP A 177 -3.97 21.19 -15.47
C ASP A 177 -4.95 20.04 -15.78
N LEU A 178 -5.38 19.92 -17.04
CA LEU A 178 -6.23 18.81 -17.50
C LEU A 178 -5.56 17.45 -17.33
N ILE A 179 -4.25 17.34 -17.65
CA ILE A 179 -3.51 16.08 -17.50
C ILE A 179 -3.34 15.70 -16.04
N LEU A 180 -3.05 16.65 -15.16
CA LEU A 180 -2.91 16.41 -13.72
C LEU A 180 -4.25 15.95 -13.13
N GLU A 181 -5.36 16.60 -13.50
CA GLU A 181 -6.70 16.19 -13.09
C GLU A 181 -7.04 14.79 -13.63
N TYR A 182 -6.78 14.53 -14.91
CA TYR A 182 -7.01 13.21 -15.53
C TYR A 182 -6.29 12.11 -14.77
N ARG A 183 -5.00 12.30 -14.45
CA ARG A 183 -4.20 11.33 -13.69
C ARG A 183 -4.76 11.11 -12.29
N GLY A 184 -5.14 12.18 -11.59
CA GLY A 184 -5.76 12.11 -10.27
C GLY A 184 -7.06 11.29 -10.29
N VAL A 185 -7.99 11.64 -11.20
CA VAL A 185 -9.28 10.94 -11.35
C VAL A 185 -9.05 9.48 -11.73
N LYS A 186 -8.16 9.20 -12.68
CA LYS A 186 -7.85 7.83 -13.11
C LYS A 186 -7.28 6.98 -12.00
N LYS A 187 -6.35 7.52 -11.21
CA LYS A 187 -5.78 6.84 -10.03
C LYS A 187 -6.85 6.51 -9.01
N LEU A 188 -7.75 7.44 -8.72
CA LEU A 188 -8.85 7.21 -7.78
C LEU A 188 -9.79 6.12 -8.28
N LEU A 189 -10.16 6.16 -9.56
CA LEU A 189 -11.04 5.18 -10.17
C LEU A 189 -10.42 3.78 -10.12
N SER A 190 -9.23 3.60 -10.70
CA SER A 190 -8.61 2.27 -10.84
C SER A 190 -8.11 1.69 -9.53
N THR A 191 -7.51 2.52 -8.64
CA THR A 191 -6.86 2.03 -7.42
C THR A 191 -7.85 1.77 -6.28
N TYR A 192 -8.93 2.55 -6.23
CA TYR A 192 -9.86 2.46 -5.10
C TYR A 192 -11.28 2.11 -5.52
N VAL A 193 -11.88 2.85 -6.44
CA VAL A 193 -13.32 2.73 -6.70
C VAL A 193 -13.67 1.40 -7.36
N GLU A 194 -12.88 0.97 -8.34
CA GLU A 194 -13.07 -0.31 -9.03
C GLU A 194 -12.40 -1.48 -8.31
N ALA A 195 -11.23 -1.26 -7.71
CA ALA A 195 -10.46 -2.33 -7.09
C ALA A 195 -11.03 -2.78 -5.75
N LEU A 196 -11.45 -1.85 -4.87
CA LEU A 196 -11.92 -2.21 -3.52
C LEU A 196 -13.11 -3.17 -3.50
N PRO A 197 -14.16 -3.00 -4.32
CA PRO A 197 -15.27 -3.96 -4.35
C PRO A 197 -14.84 -5.38 -4.72
N GLN A 198 -13.82 -5.54 -5.58
CA GLN A 198 -13.31 -6.85 -5.99
C GLN A 198 -12.55 -7.58 -4.88
N LEU A 199 -12.06 -6.84 -3.87
CA LEU A 199 -11.32 -7.38 -2.73
C LEU A 199 -12.22 -7.78 -1.55
N VAL A 200 -13.53 -7.60 -1.68
CA VAL A 200 -14.47 -8.02 -0.65
C VAL A 200 -14.50 -9.55 -0.57
N ASN A 201 -14.11 -10.07 0.57
CA ASN A 201 -14.14 -11.50 0.83
C ASN A 201 -15.60 -11.98 0.87
N ARG A 202 -15.95 -12.94 0.04
CA ARG A 202 -17.32 -13.45 -0.13
C ARG A 202 -17.90 -14.07 1.15
N ARG A 203 -17.05 -14.63 2.03
CA ARG A 203 -17.49 -15.26 3.28
C ARG A 203 -17.78 -14.25 4.37
N THR A 204 -16.95 -13.20 4.49
CA THR A 204 -17.06 -12.19 5.55
C THR A 204 -17.85 -10.94 5.12
N GLY A 205 -18.00 -10.69 3.82
CA GLY A 205 -18.55 -9.46 3.27
C GLY A 205 -17.65 -8.24 3.54
N ARG A 206 -16.36 -8.44 3.79
CA ARG A 206 -15.42 -7.40 4.23
C ARG A 206 -14.11 -7.46 3.48
N ILE A 207 -13.38 -6.35 3.49
CA ILE A 207 -12.00 -6.28 3.02
C ILE A 207 -11.08 -6.52 4.22
N HIS A 208 -10.12 -7.43 4.05
CA HIS A 208 -9.08 -7.72 5.02
C HIS A 208 -7.74 -7.25 4.46
N THR A 209 -7.14 -6.26 5.11
CA THR A 209 -5.78 -5.78 4.81
C THR A 209 -4.78 -6.44 5.73
N SER A 210 -3.51 -6.43 5.38
CA SER A 210 -2.43 -6.83 6.28
C SER A 210 -1.62 -5.62 6.73
N PHE A 211 -1.26 -5.57 8.02
CA PHE A 211 -0.46 -4.50 8.60
C PHE A 211 0.97 -4.94 8.83
N ASN A 212 1.92 -4.07 8.50
CA ASN A 212 3.34 -4.30 8.74
C ASN A 212 3.86 -3.27 9.75
N GLN A 213 4.47 -3.77 10.83
CA GLN A 213 5.03 -2.95 11.90
C GLN A 213 6.46 -2.48 11.61
N ALA A 214 7.24 -3.26 10.87
CA ALA A 214 8.69 -3.10 10.73
C ALA A 214 9.15 -2.62 9.35
N VAL A 215 8.26 -2.09 8.51
CA VAL A 215 8.60 -1.64 7.14
C VAL A 215 9.08 -0.19 7.10
N THR A 216 8.57 0.65 7.99
CA THR A 216 8.91 2.08 7.98
C THR A 216 9.94 2.42 9.05
N ALA A 217 11.02 3.12 8.69
CA ALA A 217 12.02 3.60 9.62
C ALA A 217 11.46 4.56 10.70
N THR A 218 10.32 5.19 10.42
CA THR A 218 9.65 6.13 11.33
C THR A 218 8.77 5.46 12.38
N GLY A 219 8.67 4.12 12.40
CA GLY A 219 7.77 3.37 13.28
C GLY A 219 6.28 3.49 12.94
N ARG A 220 5.91 4.05 11.78
CA ARG A 220 4.52 4.04 11.32
C ARG A 220 4.18 2.64 10.82
N LEU A 221 2.92 2.25 11.01
CA LEU A 221 2.38 1.07 10.34
C LEU A 221 2.28 1.31 8.84
N SER A 222 2.48 0.29 8.05
CA SER A 222 2.06 0.27 6.65
C SER A 222 0.99 -0.79 6.43
N SER A 223 0.12 -0.60 5.45
CA SER A 223 -0.88 -1.60 5.10
C SER A 223 -0.74 -2.05 3.64
N THR A 224 -1.01 -3.34 3.41
CA THR A 224 -0.88 -3.97 2.09
C THR A 224 -2.05 -4.91 1.84
N ASN A 225 -2.36 -5.16 0.59
CA ASN A 225 -3.37 -6.12 0.12
C ASN A 225 -4.79 -5.93 0.70
N PRO A 226 -5.42 -4.76 0.53
CA PRO A 226 -4.99 -3.54 -0.12
C PRO A 226 -4.33 -2.52 0.83
N ASN A 227 -3.64 -1.52 0.26
CA ASN A 227 -3.17 -0.38 1.05
C ASN A 227 -4.34 0.57 1.34
N LEU A 228 -4.86 0.52 2.55
CA LEU A 228 -5.97 1.37 3.00
C LEU A 228 -5.50 2.72 3.61
N GLN A 229 -4.20 2.89 3.86
CA GLN A 229 -3.67 4.12 4.47
C GLN A 229 -3.52 5.26 3.47
N ASN A 230 -3.34 4.94 2.17
CA ASN A 230 -3.08 5.93 1.12
C ASN A 230 -4.35 6.48 0.46
N ILE A 231 -5.54 6.22 1.01
CA ILE A 231 -6.79 6.81 0.50
C ILE A 231 -6.75 8.32 0.71
N PRO A 232 -6.86 9.15 -0.33
CA PRO A 232 -6.74 10.60 -0.22
C PRO A 232 -7.74 11.21 0.77
N VAL A 233 -7.28 12.22 1.53
CA VAL A 233 -8.09 12.89 2.57
C VAL A 233 -8.41 14.33 2.22
N ARG A 234 -7.48 14.99 1.52
CA ARG A 234 -7.54 16.46 1.30
C ARG A 234 -8.57 16.83 0.25
N GLU A 235 -8.69 16.07 -0.80
CA GLU A 235 -9.60 16.35 -1.92
C GLU A 235 -10.99 15.76 -1.68
N GLU A 236 -12.03 16.43 -2.20
CA GLU A 236 -13.42 15.97 -2.05
C GLU A 236 -13.64 14.60 -2.70
N MET A 237 -13.00 14.35 -3.85
CA MET A 237 -13.06 13.06 -4.53
C MET A 237 -12.56 11.92 -3.64
N GLY A 238 -11.43 12.12 -2.95
CA GLY A 238 -10.89 11.14 -2.00
C GLY A 238 -11.77 10.98 -0.75
N ARG A 239 -12.34 12.09 -0.24
CA ARG A 239 -13.29 12.04 0.89
C ARG A 239 -14.54 11.23 0.56
N ARG A 240 -15.04 11.27 -0.68
CA ARG A 240 -16.19 10.45 -1.13
C ARG A 240 -15.86 8.95 -1.07
N ILE A 241 -14.65 8.54 -1.49
CA ILE A 241 -14.21 7.14 -1.34
C ILE A 241 -14.21 6.73 0.13
N ARG A 242 -13.72 7.59 1.02
CA ARG A 242 -13.73 7.30 2.47
C ARG A 242 -15.14 7.18 3.06
N ARG A 243 -16.12 7.89 2.52
CA ARG A 243 -17.53 7.76 2.95
C ARG A 243 -18.12 6.40 2.64
N ALA A 244 -17.57 5.68 1.66
CA ALA A 244 -17.98 4.32 1.36
C ALA A 244 -17.50 3.28 2.39
N PHE A 245 -16.58 3.64 3.29
CA PHE A 245 -16.21 2.77 4.42
C PHE A 245 -17.26 2.89 5.51
N ILE A 246 -18.00 1.80 5.71
CA ILE A 246 -19.14 1.74 6.63
C ILE A 246 -18.66 1.18 7.98
N PRO A 247 -18.90 1.86 9.11
CA PRO A 247 -18.58 1.32 10.42
C PRO A 247 -19.42 0.07 10.70
N SER A 248 -18.80 -0.97 11.27
CA SER A 248 -19.52 -2.10 11.82
C SER A 248 -19.41 -2.07 13.33
N SER A 249 -20.51 -2.37 14.03
CA SER A 249 -20.57 -2.32 15.49
C SER A 249 -19.49 -3.17 16.17
N VAL A 250 -19.13 -4.31 15.58
CA VAL A 250 -18.15 -5.25 16.15
C VAL A 250 -16.71 -4.77 16.01
N ALA A 251 -16.29 -4.30 14.81
CA ALA A 251 -14.90 -3.87 14.58
C ALA A 251 -14.55 -2.59 15.34
N VAL A 252 -15.50 -1.65 15.43
CA VAL A 252 -15.33 -0.39 16.18
C VAL A 252 -15.18 -0.69 17.67
N TYR A 253 -15.99 -1.60 18.21
CA TYR A 253 -15.99 -1.88 19.64
C TYR A 253 -14.72 -2.61 20.09
N SER A 254 -14.26 -3.60 19.34
CA SER A 254 -13.02 -4.34 19.64
C SER A 254 -11.79 -3.42 19.58
N CYS A 255 -11.63 -2.68 18.51
CA CYS A 255 -10.52 -1.74 18.34
C CYS A 255 -10.54 -0.65 19.43
N PHE A 256 -11.70 -0.09 19.75
CA PHE A 256 -11.84 0.95 20.77
C PHE A 256 -11.52 0.45 22.18
N GLN A 257 -11.97 -0.76 22.54
CA GLN A 257 -11.65 -1.36 23.84
C GLN A 257 -10.15 -1.62 24.00
N GLN A 258 -9.49 -2.14 22.96
CA GLN A 258 -8.06 -2.46 23.03
C GLN A 258 -7.21 -1.19 23.08
N VAL A 259 -7.52 -0.17 22.29
CA VAL A 259 -6.82 1.12 22.31
C VAL A 259 -7.09 1.90 23.59
N SER A 260 -8.29 1.78 24.15
CA SER A 260 -8.63 2.42 25.45
C SER A 260 -7.87 1.83 26.62
N ARG A 261 -7.59 0.52 26.58
CA ARG A 261 -6.78 -0.18 27.59
C ARG A 261 -5.28 0.10 27.47
N ARG A 262 -4.82 0.61 26.33
CA ARG A 262 -3.40 0.84 26.02
C ARG A 262 -3.21 2.21 25.36
N PRO A 263 -3.22 3.30 26.14
CA PRO A 263 -3.15 4.68 25.62
C PRO A 263 -1.94 4.96 24.73
N GLN A 264 -0.82 4.26 24.96
CA GLN A 264 0.42 4.37 24.18
C GLN A 264 0.23 3.96 22.71
N LEU A 265 -0.77 3.14 22.40
CA LEU A 265 -1.06 2.68 21.03
C LEU A 265 -1.91 3.69 20.23
N LYS A 266 -2.52 4.69 20.88
CA LYS A 266 -3.41 5.67 20.24
C LYS A 266 -2.77 6.37 19.06
N HIS A 267 -1.52 6.75 19.18
CA HIS A 267 -0.82 7.50 18.13
C HIS A 267 -0.60 6.64 16.88
N ARG A 268 -0.22 5.37 17.05
CA ARG A 268 0.01 4.42 15.93
C ARG A 268 -1.27 4.02 15.22
N LEU A 269 -2.38 3.97 15.96
CA LEU A 269 -3.69 3.55 15.43
C LEU A 269 -4.61 4.73 15.09
N SER A 270 -4.12 5.96 15.13
CA SER A 270 -4.92 7.17 14.93
C SER A 270 -5.74 7.17 13.64
N TRP A 271 -5.21 6.61 12.55
CA TRP A 271 -5.93 6.51 11.29
C TRP A 271 -7.04 5.44 11.31
N VAL A 272 -6.85 4.31 11.99
CA VAL A 272 -7.90 3.30 12.21
C VAL A 272 -9.06 3.95 12.99
N LEU A 273 -8.72 4.68 14.06
CA LEU A 273 -9.68 5.43 14.84
C LEU A 273 -10.42 6.49 14.01
N SER A 274 -9.73 7.16 13.08
CA SER A 274 -10.34 8.15 12.20
C SER A 274 -11.36 7.55 11.21
N MET A 275 -11.18 6.29 10.82
CA MET A 275 -12.16 5.56 9.99
C MET A 275 -13.39 5.14 10.80
N THR A 276 -13.24 4.94 12.11
CA THR A 276 -14.30 4.43 12.99
C THR A 276 -15.07 5.53 13.72
N GLN A 277 -14.53 6.75 13.85
CA GLN A 277 -15.13 7.86 14.59
C GLN A 277 -16.20 8.67 13.83
N ARG A 278 -16.66 8.26 12.65
CA ARG A 278 -17.79 8.93 12.04
C ARG A 278 -19.06 8.56 12.76
N LYS A 279 -19.61 9.58 13.40
CA LYS A 279 -20.85 9.62 14.19
C LYS A 279 -21.96 8.80 13.55
N VAL A 280 -22.56 7.94 14.39
CA VAL A 280 -23.96 7.59 14.32
C VAL A 280 -24.79 8.88 14.29
#